data_99bec632baf470b165634f891b002049
#
_entry.id   99bec632baf470b165634f891b002049
#
_cell.length_a   1.000
_cell.length_b   1.000
_cell.length_c   1.000
_cell.angle_alpha   90.00
_cell.angle_beta   90.00
_cell.angle_gamma   90.00
#
_symmetry.space_group_name_H-M   'P 1'
#
loop_
_entity.id
_entity.type
_entity.pdbx_description
1 polymer ?
#
loop_
_entity_poly.entity_id
_entity_poly.type
_entity_poly.pdbx_seq_one_letter_code
_entity_poly.pdbx_strand_id
1 'polypeptide(L)'
;MHVIIDYGMGNLASVQRAFEKLQVDVKVSSRKEDLRNATSLILPGVGAFRDAINLLDESGLTSVIKEEVAKGKYIIGICLGMQLLYEKSFEYGEYDGLGLINGSIEYLDVNLKVPHMGWNNLKFTNDNPILKYIKEDEYVYFVHSYYAASDNSEVLAYADYEKMVPAIVRKNNVYGIQFHPEKSGETGLNILKAYKEIIEN
;
A
#
# COMPACT_ATOMS: atom_id res chain seq x y z
N MET A 1 9.14 -14.96 -8.91
CA MET A 1 8.43 -13.91 -9.70
C MET A 1 7.34 -13.30 -8.84
N HIS A 2 7.29 -11.98 -8.75
CA HIS A 2 6.26 -11.24 -8.01
C HIS A 2 5.27 -10.62 -8.99
N VAL A 3 4.00 -10.42 -8.59
CA VAL A 3 2.97 -9.91 -9.50
C VAL A 3 2.46 -8.56 -9.03
N ILE A 4 2.57 -7.58 -9.93
CA ILE A 4 1.87 -6.30 -9.82
C ILE A 4 0.47 -6.53 -10.40
N ILE A 5 -0.54 -6.34 -9.57
CA ILE A 5 -1.93 -6.62 -9.93
C ILE A 5 -2.45 -5.52 -10.85
N ASP A 6 -2.84 -5.91 -12.07
CA ASP A 6 -3.52 -5.05 -13.03
C ASP A 6 -5.02 -5.30 -12.97
N TYR A 7 -5.74 -4.38 -12.36
CA TYR A 7 -7.21 -4.38 -12.30
C TYR A 7 -7.82 -3.16 -13.03
N GLY A 8 -7.00 -2.48 -13.87
CA GLY A 8 -7.40 -1.32 -14.64
C GLY A 8 -7.09 0.03 -14.00
N MET A 9 -6.50 0.06 -12.81
CA MET A 9 -6.09 1.29 -12.12
C MET A 9 -4.69 1.17 -11.53
N GLY A 10 -4.00 2.30 -11.43
CA GLY A 10 -2.67 2.38 -10.83
C GLY A 10 -1.57 2.83 -11.78
N ASN A 11 -0.49 3.34 -11.22
CA ASN A 11 0.72 3.70 -11.97
C ASN A 11 1.64 2.48 -12.11
N LEU A 12 1.13 1.45 -12.81
CA LEU A 12 1.77 0.13 -12.93
C LEU A 12 3.22 0.23 -13.41
N ALA A 13 3.46 1.04 -14.45
CA ALA A 13 4.78 1.17 -15.05
C ALA A 13 5.82 1.80 -14.11
N SER A 14 5.42 2.76 -13.27
CA SER A 14 6.33 3.38 -12.31
C SER A 14 6.66 2.45 -11.15
N VAL A 15 5.67 1.71 -10.66
CA VAL A 15 5.86 0.69 -9.61
C VAL A 15 6.76 -0.42 -10.16
N GLN A 16 6.48 -0.91 -11.38
CA GLN A 16 7.31 -1.94 -12.02
C GLN A 16 8.76 -1.49 -12.13
N ARG A 17 9.02 -0.29 -12.67
CA ARG A 17 10.38 0.25 -12.78
C ARG A 17 11.11 0.38 -11.44
N ALA A 18 10.38 0.71 -10.35
CA ALA A 18 10.99 0.80 -9.02
C ALA A 18 11.47 -0.57 -8.53
N PHE A 19 10.69 -1.63 -8.73
CA PHE A 19 11.09 -3.00 -8.39
C PHE A 19 12.20 -3.54 -9.31
N GLU A 20 12.13 -3.25 -10.61
CA GLU A 20 13.18 -3.64 -11.58
C GLU A 20 14.54 -3.03 -11.26
N LYS A 21 14.58 -1.75 -10.81
CA LYS A 21 15.81 -1.12 -10.31
C LYS A 21 16.46 -1.87 -9.14
N LEU A 22 15.64 -2.55 -8.34
CA LEU A 22 16.09 -3.39 -7.23
C LEU A 22 16.38 -4.83 -7.66
N GLN A 23 16.36 -5.12 -8.96
CA GLN A 23 16.57 -6.45 -9.53
C GLN A 23 15.52 -7.47 -8.99
N VAL A 24 14.29 -7.01 -8.80
CA VAL A 24 13.17 -7.88 -8.44
C VAL A 24 12.47 -8.33 -9.73
N ASP A 25 12.31 -9.64 -9.90
CA ASP A 25 11.55 -10.20 -11.01
C ASP A 25 10.05 -9.98 -10.81
N VAL A 26 9.51 -8.94 -11.46
CA VAL A 26 8.12 -8.54 -11.38
C VAL A 26 7.41 -8.67 -12.72
N LYS A 27 6.15 -9.09 -12.67
CA LYS A 27 5.24 -9.17 -13.82
C LYS A 27 3.97 -8.39 -13.52
N VAL A 28 3.53 -7.55 -14.45
CA VAL A 28 2.18 -6.95 -14.43
C VAL A 28 1.20 -7.96 -14.98
N SER A 29 0.13 -8.27 -14.25
CA SER A 29 -0.86 -9.25 -14.70
C SER A 29 -2.25 -9.04 -14.07
N SER A 30 -3.30 -9.30 -14.90
CA SER A 30 -4.70 -9.41 -14.49
C SER A 30 -5.17 -10.88 -14.43
N ARG A 31 -4.29 -11.85 -14.64
CA ARG A 31 -4.66 -13.27 -14.71
C ARG A 31 -4.64 -13.90 -13.31
N LYS A 32 -5.74 -14.51 -12.91
CA LYS A 32 -5.88 -15.22 -11.63
C LYS A 32 -4.78 -16.28 -11.40
N GLU A 33 -4.40 -16.96 -12.46
CA GLU A 33 -3.34 -17.98 -12.42
C GLU A 33 -1.98 -17.38 -12.05
N ASP A 34 -1.65 -16.20 -12.62
CA ASP A 34 -0.40 -15.52 -12.30
C ASP A 34 -0.35 -15.10 -10.81
N LEU A 35 -1.48 -14.61 -10.26
CA LEU A 35 -1.59 -14.28 -8.84
C LEU A 35 -1.39 -15.51 -7.95
N ARG A 36 -1.98 -16.67 -8.35
CA ARG A 36 -1.82 -17.93 -7.60
C ARG A 36 -0.38 -18.44 -7.62
N ASN A 37 0.32 -18.28 -8.73
CA ASN A 37 1.70 -18.74 -8.91
C ASN A 37 2.75 -17.74 -8.43
N ALA A 38 2.34 -16.52 -8.08
CA ALA A 38 3.25 -15.47 -7.61
C ALA A 38 3.85 -15.79 -6.24
N THR A 39 5.08 -15.35 -6.02
CA THR A 39 5.73 -15.37 -4.69
C THR A 39 5.14 -14.32 -3.77
N SER A 40 4.83 -13.12 -4.28
CA SER A 40 4.12 -12.06 -3.57
C SER A 40 3.27 -11.23 -4.53
N LEU A 41 2.35 -10.47 -3.96
CA LEU A 41 1.42 -9.58 -4.66
C LEU A 41 1.75 -8.13 -4.35
N ILE A 42 1.67 -7.28 -5.36
CA ILE A 42 1.79 -5.84 -5.24
C ILE A 42 0.50 -5.24 -5.76
N LEU A 43 -0.23 -4.52 -4.90
CA LEU A 43 -1.52 -3.89 -5.23
C LEU A 43 -1.32 -2.37 -5.31
N PRO A 44 -1.05 -1.82 -6.50
CA PRO A 44 -1.01 -0.37 -6.69
C PRO A 44 -2.42 0.18 -6.79
N GLY A 45 -2.57 1.49 -6.60
CA GLY A 45 -3.85 2.14 -6.84
C GLY A 45 -3.72 3.66 -6.88
N VAL A 46 -4.52 4.28 -7.74
CA VAL A 46 -4.72 5.73 -7.82
C VAL A 46 -6.19 6.01 -8.11
N GLY A 47 -6.68 7.20 -7.75
CA GLY A 47 -8.08 7.58 -7.98
C GLY A 47 -8.96 7.33 -6.76
N ALA A 48 -10.26 7.08 -6.97
CA ALA A 48 -11.26 6.93 -5.92
C ALA A 48 -11.42 5.47 -5.46
N PHE A 49 -11.61 5.27 -4.17
CA PHE A 49 -11.77 3.94 -3.56
C PHE A 49 -12.91 3.14 -4.19
N ARG A 50 -14.09 3.75 -4.35
CA ARG A 50 -15.27 3.10 -4.95
C ARG A 50 -14.97 2.51 -6.32
N ASP A 51 -14.33 3.30 -7.18
CA ASP A 51 -14.08 2.89 -8.56
C ASP A 51 -13.03 1.76 -8.59
N ALA A 52 -12.05 1.84 -7.72
CA ALA A 52 -11.00 0.83 -7.60
C ALA A 52 -11.53 -0.51 -7.09
N ILE A 53 -12.33 -0.50 -6.01
CA ILE A 53 -12.87 -1.75 -5.44
C ILE A 53 -13.86 -2.42 -6.40
N ASN A 54 -14.69 -1.62 -7.11
CA ASN A 54 -15.60 -2.16 -8.11
C ASN A 54 -14.85 -2.85 -9.26
N LEU A 55 -13.81 -2.22 -9.82
CA LEU A 55 -12.99 -2.83 -10.86
C LEU A 55 -12.28 -4.11 -10.38
N LEU A 56 -11.80 -4.09 -9.14
CA LEU A 56 -11.15 -5.26 -8.55
C LEU A 56 -12.14 -6.42 -8.40
N ASP A 57 -13.38 -6.13 -7.97
CA ASP A 57 -14.44 -7.12 -7.83
C ASP A 57 -14.94 -7.64 -9.19
N GLU A 58 -15.16 -6.75 -10.15
CA GLU A 58 -15.58 -7.11 -11.53
C GLU A 58 -14.54 -7.99 -12.23
N SER A 59 -13.25 -7.76 -11.98
CA SER A 59 -12.17 -8.62 -12.48
C SER A 59 -12.16 -10.01 -11.86
N GLY A 60 -12.86 -10.19 -10.73
CA GLY A 60 -12.87 -11.40 -9.92
C GLY A 60 -11.53 -11.71 -9.25
N LEU A 61 -10.65 -10.69 -9.09
CA LEU A 61 -9.35 -10.83 -8.43
C LEU A 61 -9.46 -10.74 -6.91
N THR A 62 -10.50 -10.08 -6.37
CA THR A 62 -10.74 -9.95 -4.93
C THR A 62 -10.68 -11.27 -4.20
N SER A 63 -11.40 -12.28 -4.69
CA SER A 63 -11.44 -13.61 -4.08
C SER A 63 -10.07 -14.30 -4.10
N VAL A 64 -9.35 -14.18 -5.22
CA VAL A 64 -8.02 -14.77 -5.38
C VAL A 64 -7.01 -14.12 -4.45
N ILE A 65 -7.03 -12.79 -4.33
CA ILE A 65 -6.17 -12.04 -3.40
C ILE A 65 -6.41 -12.51 -1.97
N LYS A 66 -7.67 -12.52 -1.52
CA LYS A 66 -8.03 -12.97 -0.15
C LYS A 66 -7.59 -14.42 0.11
N GLU A 67 -7.84 -15.31 -0.84
CA GLU A 67 -7.45 -16.73 -0.75
C GLU A 67 -5.92 -16.89 -0.61
N GLU A 68 -5.16 -16.22 -1.47
CA GLU A 68 -3.70 -16.35 -1.49
C GLU A 68 -3.04 -15.71 -0.26
N VAL A 69 -3.55 -14.56 0.18
CA VAL A 69 -3.07 -13.90 1.40
C VAL A 69 -3.37 -14.76 2.65
N ALA A 70 -4.54 -15.40 2.71
CA ALA A 70 -4.89 -16.32 3.81
C ALA A 70 -3.98 -17.56 3.87
N LYS A 71 -3.39 -17.96 2.73
CA LYS A 71 -2.38 -19.03 2.65
C LYS A 71 -0.98 -18.57 3.09
N GLY A 72 -0.81 -17.30 3.45
CA GLY A 72 0.48 -16.70 3.89
C GLY A 72 1.25 -15.98 2.79
N LYS A 73 0.70 -15.82 1.58
CA LYS A 73 1.34 -15.06 0.52
C LYS A 73 1.42 -13.59 0.91
N TYR A 74 2.61 -13.00 0.78
CA TYR A 74 2.82 -11.59 1.06
C TYR A 74 2.10 -10.69 0.04
N ILE A 75 1.51 -9.61 0.56
CA ILE A 75 0.96 -8.53 -0.26
C ILE A 75 1.41 -7.18 0.27
N ILE A 76 1.70 -6.25 -0.65
CA ILE A 76 1.91 -4.84 -0.33
C ILE A 76 0.97 -3.96 -1.15
N GLY A 77 0.16 -3.14 -0.46
CA GLY A 77 -0.67 -2.11 -1.09
C GLY A 77 0.05 -0.76 -1.12
N ILE A 78 -0.03 -0.04 -2.24
CA ILE A 78 0.62 1.26 -2.43
C ILE A 78 -0.45 2.33 -2.70
N CYS A 79 -0.46 3.38 -1.89
CA CYS A 79 -1.38 4.51 -1.92
C CYS A 79 -2.84 4.04 -1.82
N LEU A 80 -3.67 4.21 -2.85
CA LEU A 80 -5.04 3.67 -2.87
C LEU A 80 -5.04 2.14 -2.68
N GLY A 81 -4.02 1.44 -3.19
CA GLY A 81 -3.85 0.00 -2.96
C GLY A 81 -3.72 -0.36 -1.48
N MET A 82 -3.03 0.46 -0.66
CA MET A 82 -3.03 0.29 0.79
C MET A 82 -4.45 0.47 1.36
N GLN A 83 -5.16 1.50 0.92
CA GLN A 83 -6.51 1.78 1.41
C GLN A 83 -7.47 0.62 1.11
N LEU A 84 -7.36 -0.01 -0.05
CA LEU A 84 -8.17 -1.18 -0.43
C LEU A 84 -7.96 -2.39 0.50
N LEU A 85 -6.84 -2.47 1.23
CA LEU A 85 -6.57 -3.56 2.18
C LEU A 85 -7.45 -3.48 3.44
N TYR A 86 -7.98 -2.31 3.78
CA TYR A 86 -8.80 -2.09 4.97
C TYR A 86 -10.20 -2.69 4.86
N GLU A 87 -10.94 -2.69 5.98
CA GLU A 87 -12.28 -3.27 6.06
C GLU A 87 -13.28 -2.47 5.22
N LYS A 88 -13.20 -1.12 5.27
CA LYS A 88 -14.14 -0.24 4.57
C LYS A 88 -13.55 1.14 4.29
N SER A 89 -14.23 1.88 3.42
CA SER A 89 -13.96 3.29 3.15
C SER A 89 -15.23 4.11 3.19
N PHE A 90 -15.10 5.35 3.67
CA PHE A 90 -16.17 6.36 3.66
C PHE A 90 -15.96 7.42 2.55
N GLU A 91 -15.12 7.14 1.56
CA GLU A 91 -14.91 8.02 0.41
C GLU A 91 -16.13 8.02 -0.50
N TYR A 92 -16.88 9.14 -0.51
CA TYR A 92 -18.13 9.33 -1.28
C TYR A 92 -19.22 8.27 -1.04
N GLY A 93 -19.26 7.69 0.13
CA GLY A 93 -20.18 6.66 0.56
C GLY A 93 -19.51 5.60 1.40
N GLU A 94 -20.22 4.54 1.76
CA GLU A 94 -19.65 3.41 2.49
C GLU A 94 -19.43 2.23 1.54
N TYR A 95 -18.18 1.79 1.44
CA TYR A 95 -17.77 0.69 0.56
C TYR A 95 -16.89 -0.28 1.32
N ASP A 96 -17.14 -1.57 1.18
CA ASP A 96 -16.29 -2.60 1.75
C ASP A 96 -14.96 -2.69 0.99
N GLY A 97 -13.87 -2.87 1.74
CA GLY A 97 -12.55 -3.16 1.21
C GLY A 97 -12.24 -4.66 1.22
N LEU A 98 -10.95 -4.98 1.12
CA LEU A 98 -10.50 -6.37 1.19
C LEU A 98 -10.57 -6.97 2.59
N GLY A 99 -10.64 -6.15 3.65
CA GLY A 99 -10.72 -6.60 5.04
C GLY A 99 -9.48 -7.37 5.53
N LEU A 100 -8.33 -7.08 4.96
CA LEU A 100 -7.06 -7.70 5.33
C LEU A 100 -6.37 -6.97 6.47
N ILE A 101 -6.68 -5.69 6.66
CA ILE A 101 -6.21 -4.82 7.75
C ILE A 101 -7.43 -4.23 8.45
N ASN A 102 -7.40 -4.13 9.79
CA ASN A 102 -8.52 -3.59 10.57
C ASN A 102 -8.61 -2.08 10.44
N GLY A 103 -9.83 -1.55 10.48
CA GLY A 103 -10.11 -0.12 10.46
C GLY A 103 -10.76 0.35 9.17
N SER A 104 -10.87 1.66 9.04
CA SER A 104 -11.58 2.31 7.93
C SER A 104 -10.73 3.38 7.27
N ILE A 105 -11.12 3.73 6.06
CA ILE A 105 -10.55 4.85 5.32
C ILE A 105 -11.50 6.02 5.45
N GLU A 106 -11.00 7.13 6.01
CA GLU A 106 -11.76 8.31 6.36
C GLU A 106 -11.19 9.57 5.71
N TYR A 107 -12.02 10.60 5.58
CA TYR A 107 -11.55 11.89 5.10
C TYR A 107 -10.55 12.51 6.09
N LEU A 108 -9.47 13.07 5.56
CA LEU A 108 -8.45 13.76 6.35
C LEU A 108 -8.95 15.15 6.73
N ASP A 109 -9.76 15.19 7.78
CA ASP A 109 -10.35 16.42 8.33
C ASP A 109 -9.31 17.13 9.22
N VAL A 110 -8.62 18.10 8.65
CA VAL A 110 -7.56 18.94 9.27
C VAL A 110 -7.69 20.38 8.77
N ASN A 111 -7.06 21.32 9.47
CA ASN A 111 -7.00 22.72 9.04
C ASN A 111 -5.95 22.97 7.96
N LEU A 112 -4.99 22.08 7.82
CA LEU A 112 -4.01 22.12 6.74
C LEU A 112 -4.68 21.84 5.39
N LYS A 113 -3.95 22.12 4.32
CA LYS A 113 -4.45 21.91 2.95
C LYS A 113 -4.70 20.42 2.67
N VAL A 114 -5.91 20.11 2.19
CA VAL A 114 -6.25 18.77 1.69
C VAL A 114 -6.48 18.87 0.17
N PRO A 115 -5.89 18.00 -0.65
CA PRO A 115 -5.13 16.80 -0.27
C PRO A 115 -3.80 17.09 0.45
N HIS A 116 -3.40 16.19 1.35
CA HIS A 116 -2.03 16.06 1.85
C HIS A 116 -1.15 15.70 0.65
N MET A 117 -0.49 16.70 0.07
CA MET A 117 0.27 16.56 -1.16
C MET A 117 1.64 17.21 -1.00
N GLY A 118 2.68 16.43 -1.24
CA GLY A 118 4.07 16.87 -1.17
C GLY A 118 4.93 15.94 -0.31
N TRP A 119 6.13 16.42 -0.02
CA TRP A 119 7.09 15.71 0.81
C TRP A 119 6.79 15.92 2.28
N ASN A 120 6.73 14.83 3.05
CA ASN A 120 6.61 14.87 4.49
C ASN A 120 7.50 13.77 5.10
N ASN A 121 7.97 14.01 6.33
CA ASN A 121 8.88 13.12 7.01
C ASN A 121 8.15 12.00 7.76
N LEU A 122 8.85 10.89 7.93
CA LEU A 122 8.36 9.71 8.63
C LEU A 122 8.79 9.72 10.10
N LYS A 123 7.85 9.40 10.99
CA LYS A 123 8.08 9.03 12.39
C LYS A 123 7.81 7.55 12.57
N PHE A 124 8.60 6.88 13.37
CA PHE A 124 8.46 5.44 13.60
C PHE A 124 7.69 5.17 14.89
N THR A 125 6.88 4.12 14.88
CA THR A 125 6.17 3.63 16.07
C THR A 125 6.87 2.42 16.68
N ASN A 126 7.39 1.54 15.84
CA ASN A 126 8.03 0.29 16.23
C ASN A 126 9.16 -0.07 15.26
N ASP A 127 10.14 -0.81 15.75
CA ASP A 127 11.15 -1.43 14.89
C ASP A 127 10.52 -2.51 14.01
N ASN A 128 10.85 -2.45 12.72
CA ASN A 128 10.40 -3.45 11.75
C ASN A 128 11.42 -3.59 10.63
N PRO A 129 11.63 -4.80 10.08
CA PRO A 129 12.55 -5.01 8.97
C PRO A 129 12.32 -4.11 7.75
N ILE A 130 11.08 -3.66 7.50
CA ILE A 130 10.79 -2.74 6.37
C ILE A 130 11.44 -1.35 6.55
N LEU A 131 11.79 -0.97 7.78
CA LEU A 131 12.45 0.30 8.11
C LEU A 131 13.99 0.20 8.12
N LYS A 132 14.55 -0.98 7.88
CA LYS A 132 15.98 -1.32 8.05
C LYS A 132 16.95 -0.34 7.38
N TYR A 133 16.59 0.23 6.24
CA TYR A 133 17.47 1.06 5.42
C TYR A 133 17.14 2.54 5.44
N ILE A 134 16.21 2.95 6.29
CA ILE A 134 15.81 4.35 6.47
C ILE A 134 15.93 4.78 7.92
N LYS A 135 15.92 6.08 8.14
CA LYS A 135 15.93 6.71 9.47
C LYS A 135 14.66 7.52 9.67
N GLU A 136 14.36 7.81 10.94
CA GLU A 136 13.33 8.81 11.23
C GLU A 136 13.67 10.15 10.59
N ASP A 137 12.63 10.90 10.29
CA ASP A 137 12.69 12.21 9.62
C ASP A 137 13.15 12.19 8.16
N GLU A 138 13.32 11.01 7.55
CA GLU A 138 13.45 10.93 6.10
C GLU A 138 12.13 11.26 5.39
N TYR A 139 12.22 11.94 4.25
CA TYR A 139 11.07 12.45 3.53
C TYR A 139 10.59 11.48 2.45
N VAL A 140 9.27 11.39 2.31
CA VAL A 140 8.57 10.63 1.27
C VAL A 140 7.44 11.46 0.67
N TYR A 141 6.97 11.09 -0.52
CA TYR A 141 5.99 11.85 -1.28
C TYR A 141 4.58 11.31 -1.09
N PHE A 142 3.71 12.16 -0.53
CA PHE A 142 2.29 11.90 -0.33
C PHE A 142 1.43 12.61 -1.38
N VAL A 143 0.30 12.01 -1.73
CA VAL A 143 -0.82 12.66 -2.42
C VAL A 143 -2.12 11.90 -2.13
N HIS A 144 -2.86 12.33 -1.11
CA HIS A 144 -4.12 11.70 -0.71
C HIS A 144 -5.01 12.66 0.08
N SER A 145 -6.33 12.46 0.02
CA SER A 145 -7.33 13.20 0.81
C SER A 145 -7.99 12.35 1.88
N TYR A 146 -7.84 11.03 1.79
CA TYR A 146 -8.35 10.05 2.74
C TYR A 146 -7.18 9.30 3.37
N TYR A 147 -7.33 8.85 4.59
CA TYR A 147 -6.29 8.19 5.36
C TYR A 147 -6.86 7.02 6.15
N ALA A 148 -6.01 6.11 6.57
CA ALA A 148 -6.40 4.99 7.41
C ALA A 148 -6.65 5.44 8.85
N ALA A 149 -7.87 5.23 9.33
CA ALA A 149 -8.27 5.40 10.72
C ALA A 149 -8.40 4.02 11.37
N SER A 150 -7.57 3.75 12.37
CA SER A 150 -7.50 2.48 13.10
C SER A 150 -7.06 2.72 14.55
N ASP A 151 -6.92 1.67 15.32
CA ASP A 151 -6.36 1.71 16.68
C ASP A 151 -4.83 1.91 16.71
N ASN A 152 -4.22 2.06 15.53
CA ASN A 152 -2.80 2.24 15.30
C ASN A 152 -1.88 1.07 15.71
N SER A 153 -2.42 -0.06 16.14
CA SER A 153 -1.63 -1.23 16.53
C SER A 153 -0.79 -1.81 15.39
N GLU A 154 -1.24 -1.59 14.16
CA GLU A 154 -0.62 -2.09 12.92
C GLU A 154 0.28 -1.05 12.23
N VAL A 155 0.37 0.19 12.79
CA VAL A 155 1.17 1.28 12.23
C VAL A 155 2.64 1.10 12.59
N LEU A 156 3.51 1.11 11.58
CA LEU A 156 4.97 1.03 11.73
C LEU A 156 5.62 2.40 11.60
N ALA A 157 5.10 3.23 10.70
CA ALA A 157 5.53 4.60 10.52
C ALA A 157 4.34 5.49 10.14
N TYR A 158 4.42 6.76 10.53
CA TYR A 158 3.40 7.75 10.25
C TYR A 158 4.01 9.09 9.85
N ALA A 159 3.22 9.93 9.21
CA ALA A 159 3.50 11.35 9.03
C ALA A 159 2.59 12.17 9.94
N ASP A 160 3.14 13.24 10.52
CA ASP A 160 2.35 14.22 11.28
C ASP A 160 1.77 15.24 10.31
N TYR A 161 0.44 15.32 10.27
CA TYR A 161 -0.30 16.29 9.45
C TYR A 161 -1.51 16.82 10.23
N GLU A 162 -1.29 17.45 11.40
CA GLU A 162 -2.28 17.74 12.46
C GLU A 162 -2.99 16.48 13.01
N LYS A 163 -2.82 15.37 12.34
CA LYS A 163 -3.23 14.03 12.74
C LYS A 163 -2.09 13.06 12.47
N MET A 164 -2.08 11.97 13.21
CA MET A 164 -1.23 10.84 12.89
C MET A 164 -1.74 10.16 11.63
N VAL A 165 -1.07 10.38 10.51
CA VAL A 165 -1.40 9.75 9.23
C VAL A 165 -0.57 8.49 9.06
N PRO A 166 -1.15 7.27 9.16
CA PRO A 166 -0.43 6.04 8.93
C PRO A 166 0.23 6.03 7.56
N ALA A 167 1.55 5.89 7.54
CA ALA A 167 2.36 5.94 6.34
C ALA A 167 2.83 4.55 5.90
N ILE A 168 3.22 3.70 6.87
CA ILE A 168 3.55 2.29 6.65
C ILE A 168 2.82 1.47 7.71
N VAL A 169 2.08 0.47 7.27
CA VAL A 169 1.30 -0.42 8.13
C VAL A 169 1.62 -1.87 7.85
N ARG A 170 1.40 -2.74 8.85
CA ARG A 170 1.58 -4.19 8.70
C ARG A 170 0.61 -4.97 9.57
N LYS A 171 0.01 -6.00 8.98
CA LYS A 171 -0.69 -7.08 9.69
C LYS A 171 -0.25 -8.42 9.11
N ASN A 172 0.50 -9.19 9.89
CA ASN A 172 1.08 -10.47 9.45
C ASN A 172 1.91 -10.35 8.16
N ASN A 173 1.43 -10.94 7.06
CA ASN A 173 2.00 -10.92 5.72
C ASN A 173 1.44 -9.80 4.82
N VAL A 174 0.60 -8.92 5.38
CA VAL A 174 -0.02 -7.79 4.67
C VAL A 174 0.70 -6.51 5.03
N TYR A 175 1.22 -5.80 4.04
CA TYR A 175 1.88 -4.50 4.17
C TYR A 175 1.10 -3.44 3.41
N GLY A 176 1.14 -2.21 3.90
CA GLY A 176 0.56 -1.05 3.21
C GLY A 176 1.46 0.16 3.32
N ILE A 177 1.54 0.95 2.24
CA ILE A 177 2.29 2.20 2.15
C ILE A 177 1.36 3.28 1.60
N GLN A 178 1.08 4.35 2.38
CA GLN A 178 0.19 5.43 1.95
C GLN A 178 0.83 6.37 0.94
N PHE A 179 2.11 6.64 1.09
CA PHE A 179 2.87 7.46 0.12
C PHE A 179 3.24 6.65 -1.14
N HIS A 180 3.87 7.30 -2.09
CA HIS A 180 4.36 6.69 -3.32
C HIS A 180 5.86 6.38 -3.22
N PRO A 181 6.27 5.15 -2.86
CA PRO A 181 7.70 4.82 -2.76
C PRO A 181 8.43 4.97 -4.10
N GLU A 182 7.74 4.70 -5.22
CA GLU A 182 8.28 4.89 -6.57
C GLU A 182 8.53 6.36 -6.95
N LYS A 183 8.01 7.31 -6.14
CA LYS A 183 8.20 8.76 -6.28
C LYS A 183 8.98 9.38 -5.12
N SER A 184 9.43 8.59 -4.17
CA SER A 184 10.05 9.05 -2.93
C SER A 184 11.58 8.96 -2.94
N GLY A 185 12.19 8.97 -4.13
CA GLY A 185 13.63 8.99 -4.29
C GLY A 185 14.33 7.77 -3.67
N GLU A 186 15.45 8.02 -3.01
CA GLU A 186 16.27 6.96 -2.39
C GLU A 186 15.56 6.33 -1.19
N THR A 187 14.89 7.13 -0.35
CA THR A 187 14.12 6.64 0.80
C THR A 187 13.06 5.64 0.37
N GLY A 188 12.30 5.95 -0.68
CA GLY A 188 11.30 5.04 -1.22
C GLY A 188 11.91 3.74 -1.75
N LEU A 189 13.02 3.81 -2.47
CA LEU A 189 13.74 2.62 -2.97
C LEU A 189 14.29 1.77 -1.82
N ASN A 190 14.79 2.39 -0.76
CA ASN A 190 15.31 1.70 0.43
C ASN A 190 14.20 0.93 1.17
N ILE A 191 12.99 1.49 1.24
CA ILE A 191 11.81 0.81 1.80
C ILE A 191 11.43 -0.40 0.93
N LEU A 192 11.37 -0.24 -0.40
CA LEU A 192 11.08 -1.35 -1.31
C LEU A 192 12.18 -2.42 -1.29
N LYS A 193 13.45 -2.03 -1.10
CA LYS A 193 14.57 -2.95 -0.91
C LYS A 193 14.41 -3.77 0.36
N ALA A 194 14.02 -3.15 1.46
CA ALA A 194 13.74 -3.84 2.71
C ALA A 194 12.56 -4.81 2.56
N TYR A 195 11.50 -4.40 1.86
CA TYR A 195 10.37 -5.27 1.54
C TYR A 195 10.79 -6.47 0.68
N LYS A 196 11.64 -6.27 -0.33
CA LYS A 196 12.22 -7.36 -1.12
C LYS A 196 12.87 -8.42 -0.21
N GLU A 197 13.72 -8.02 0.73
CA GLU A 197 14.38 -8.95 1.64
C GLU A 197 13.38 -9.71 2.55
N ILE A 198 12.26 -9.08 2.91
CA ILE A 198 11.21 -9.72 3.71
C ILE A 198 10.51 -10.84 2.94
N ILE A 199 10.28 -10.65 1.64
CA ILE A 199 9.52 -11.61 0.81
C ILE A 199 10.41 -12.70 0.19
N GLU A 200 11.74 -12.53 0.23
CA GLU A 200 12.72 -13.49 -0.29
C GLU A 200 13.31 -14.42 0.81
N ASN A 201 13.05 -14.10 2.11
CA ASN A 201 13.46 -14.92 3.26
C ASN A 201 12.31 -15.84 3.73
#